data_931ea217fcfc91876e52d2616d0e89bf
#
_entry.id   931ea217fcfc91876e52d2616d0e89bf
#
_cell.length_a   1.000
_cell.length_b   1.000
_cell.length_c   1.000
_cell.angle_alpha   90.00
_cell.angle_beta   90.00
_cell.angle_gamma   90.00
#
_symmetry.space_group_name_H-M   'P 1'
#
loop_
_entity.id
_entity.type
_entity.pdbx_description
1 polymer ?
#
loop_
_entity_poly.entity_id
_entity_poly.type
_entity_poly.pdbx_seq_one_letter_code
_entity_poly.pdbx_strand_id
1 'polypeptide(L)'
;MNRPKEFLYVGRYIDTEGNHILKIGTTNDLKRRRTEHTRNYRKAPKYTMPPDATFEYDWSLPLSKYNTTRFEDSNRDRWKEQGVGEFVRNDRFNCGASFPPTVEIKIRKTYTIALK
;
A
#
# COMPACT_ATOMS: atom_id res chain seq x y z
N MET A 1 10.27 -21.11 -19.44
CA MET A 1 10.98 -20.17 -18.56
C MET A 1 9.98 -19.24 -17.90
N ASN A 2 9.91 -19.28 -16.59
CA ASN A 2 8.97 -18.43 -15.85
C ASN A 2 9.52 -17.03 -15.75
N ARG A 3 8.75 -16.05 -16.23
CA ARG A 3 9.08 -14.65 -15.99
C ARG A 3 8.93 -14.37 -14.51
N PRO A 4 9.83 -13.58 -13.90
CA PRO A 4 9.67 -13.17 -12.51
C PRO A 4 8.32 -12.47 -12.37
N LYS A 5 7.49 -12.99 -11.47
CA LYS A 5 6.24 -12.33 -11.14
C LYS A 5 6.49 -11.27 -10.07
N GLU A 6 5.89 -10.14 -10.24
CA GLU A 6 5.78 -9.15 -9.19
C GLU A 6 4.32 -8.97 -8.84
N PHE A 7 4.09 -8.51 -7.62
CA PHE A 7 2.75 -8.23 -7.15
C PHE A 7 2.59 -6.72 -6.98
N LEU A 8 1.53 -6.19 -7.56
CA LEU A 8 1.01 -4.88 -7.17
C LEU A 8 0.12 -5.12 -5.96
N TYR A 9 0.29 -4.35 -4.90
CA TYR A 9 -0.47 -4.57 -3.67
C TYR A 9 -0.99 -3.27 -3.08
N VAL A 10 -2.06 -3.40 -2.32
CA VAL A 10 -2.58 -2.36 -1.43
C VAL A 10 -2.54 -2.93 -0.02
N GLY A 11 -1.96 -2.19 0.89
CA GLY A 11 -1.88 -2.59 2.28
C GLY A 11 -2.02 -1.41 3.23
N ARG A 12 -2.01 -1.69 4.51
CA ARG A 12 -2.17 -0.67 5.54
C ARG A 12 -1.26 -0.91 6.72
N TYR A 13 -0.71 0.17 7.24
CA TYR A 13 -0.16 0.19 8.58
C TYR A 13 -1.28 0.60 9.53
N ILE A 14 -1.44 -0.16 10.59
CA ILE A 14 -2.50 0.04 11.58
C ILE A 14 -1.85 0.13 12.96
N ASP A 15 -2.11 1.20 13.70
CA ASP A 15 -1.62 1.32 15.07
C ASP A 15 -2.70 0.90 16.07
N THR A 16 -2.33 0.88 17.36
CA THR A 16 -3.25 0.47 18.43
C THR A 16 -4.35 1.49 18.69
N GLU A 17 -4.20 2.70 18.19
CA GLU A 17 -5.21 3.76 18.31
C GLU A 17 -6.20 3.78 17.13
N GLY A 18 -6.04 2.84 16.20
CA GLY A 18 -6.90 2.75 15.04
C GLY A 18 -6.56 3.70 13.90
N ASN A 19 -5.38 4.29 13.89
CA ASN A 19 -4.93 5.11 12.78
C ASN A 19 -4.42 4.23 11.65
N HIS A 20 -4.74 4.61 10.42
CA HIS A 20 -4.41 3.86 9.21
C HIS A 20 -3.55 4.68 8.26
N ILE A 21 -2.51 4.05 7.73
CA ILE A 21 -1.77 4.59 6.61
C ILE A 21 -1.87 3.58 5.47
N LEU A 22 -2.50 4.00 4.38
CA LEU A 22 -2.61 3.19 3.18
C LEU A 22 -1.30 3.20 2.41
N LYS A 23 -0.95 2.06 1.86
CA LYS A 23 0.26 1.89 1.06
C LYS A 23 -0.09 1.19 -0.25
N ILE A 24 0.32 1.79 -1.36
CA ILE A 24 0.37 1.09 -2.65
C ILE A 24 1.84 0.76 -2.96
N GLY A 25 2.11 -0.43 -3.43
CA GLY A 25 3.50 -0.83 -3.67
C GLY A 25 3.63 -2.05 -4.56
N THR A 26 4.87 -2.43 -4.80
CA THR A 26 5.22 -3.61 -5.58
C THR A 26 6.22 -4.47 -4.83
N THR A 27 6.13 -5.78 -5.02
CA THR A 27 7.09 -6.71 -4.45
C THR A 27 7.10 -8.02 -5.24
N ASN A 28 8.21 -8.70 -5.24
CA ASN A 28 8.29 -10.06 -5.78
C ASN A 28 8.01 -11.13 -4.71
N ASP A 29 7.86 -10.73 -3.46
CA ASP A 29 7.64 -11.64 -2.33
C ASP A 29 6.79 -10.93 -1.27
N LEU A 30 5.50 -11.23 -1.25
CA LEU A 30 4.54 -10.59 -0.34
C LEU A 30 4.88 -10.85 1.12
N LYS A 31 5.28 -12.06 1.45
CA LYS A 31 5.59 -12.44 2.84
C LYS A 31 6.82 -11.70 3.37
N ARG A 32 7.89 -11.66 2.57
CA ARG A 32 9.10 -10.93 2.93
C ARG A 32 8.82 -9.43 3.07
N ARG A 33 8.10 -8.86 2.11
CA ARG A 33 7.80 -7.43 2.11
C ARG A 33 6.96 -7.02 3.32
N ARG A 34 6.04 -7.87 3.74
CA ARG A 34 5.26 -7.64 4.96
C ARG A 34 6.17 -7.50 6.18
N THR A 35 7.14 -8.40 6.31
CA THR A 35 8.10 -8.36 7.40
C THR A 35 8.96 -7.09 7.32
N GLU A 36 9.41 -6.72 6.12
CA GLU A 36 10.19 -5.51 5.91
C GLU A 36 9.42 -4.25 6.28
N HIS A 37 8.15 -4.17 5.90
CA HIS A 37 7.31 -3.02 6.26
C HIS A 37 7.21 -2.85 7.77
N THR A 38 6.96 -3.92 8.49
CA THR A 38 6.86 -3.88 9.94
C THR A 38 8.18 -3.47 10.57
N ARG A 39 9.29 -4.05 10.09
CA ARG A 39 10.63 -3.77 10.61
C ARG A 39 11.09 -2.34 10.31
N ASN A 40 10.93 -1.90 9.08
CA ASN A 40 11.37 -0.58 8.65
C ASN A 40 10.60 0.52 9.35
N TYR A 41 9.35 0.25 9.65
CA TYR A 41 8.50 1.20 10.36
C TYR A 41 9.05 1.49 11.76
N ARG A 42 9.51 0.44 12.46
CA ARG A 42 10.09 0.58 13.79
C ARG A 42 11.43 1.34 13.79
N LYS A 43 12.13 1.35 12.67
CA LYS A 43 13.43 2.01 12.53
C LYS A 43 13.37 3.43 12.01
N ALA A 44 12.22 3.89 11.59
CA ALA A 44 12.07 5.19 10.94
C ALA A 44 11.24 6.14 11.80
N PRO A 45 11.81 6.75 12.82
CA PRO A 45 11.07 7.60 13.76
C PRO A 45 10.48 8.87 13.11
N LYS A 46 10.85 9.17 11.88
CA LYS A 46 10.31 10.32 11.14
C LYS A 46 8.90 10.09 10.58
N TYR A 47 8.44 8.86 10.59
CA TYR A 47 7.11 8.51 10.14
C TYR A 47 6.29 8.16 11.37
N THR A 48 5.61 9.05 11.86
CA THR A 48 4.73 9.18 12.98
C THR A 48 3.82 7.99 13.36
N MET A 49 4.15 6.77 12.96
CA MET A 49 3.42 5.61 13.46
C MET A 49 4.11 5.04 14.68
N PRO A 50 3.34 4.67 15.71
CA PRO A 50 3.91 4.04 16.90
C PRO A 50 4.65 2.75 16.56
N PRO A 51 5.64 2.36 17.37
CA PRO A 51 6.42 1.16 17.13
C PRO A 51 5.60 -0.15 17.17
N ASP A 52 4.36 -0.09 17.62
CA ASP A 52 3.43 -1.22 17.67
C ASP A 52 2.55 -1.33 16.43
N ALA A 53 2.72 -0.46 15.45
CA ALA A 53 1.95 -0.55 14.22
C ALA A 53 2.26 -1.85 13.46
N THR A 54 1.20 -2.46 12.93
CA THR A 54 1.30 -3.67 12.11
C THR A 54 0.98 -3.36 10.66
N PHE A 55 1.47 -4.19 9.75
CA PHE A 55 1.17 -4.06 8.33
C PHE A 55 0.32 -5.25 7.86
N GLU A 56 -0.73 -4.97 7.11
CA GLU A 56 -1.58 -5.99 6.52
C GLU A 56 -1.90 -5.64 5.06
N TYR A 57 -2.01 -6.67 4.23
CA TYR A 57 -2.46 -6.52 2.86
C TYR A 57 -3.97 -6.53 2.80
N ASP A 58 -4.54 -5.59 2.02
CA ASP A 58 -5.95 -5.62 1.65
C ASP A 58 -6.17 -6.29 0.30
N TRP A 59 -5.17 -6.24 -0.57
CA TRP A 59 -5.29 -6.74 -1.94
C TRP A 59 -3.92 -6.89 -2.58
N SER A 60 -3.80 -7.87 -3.47
CA SER A 60 -2.61 -8.03 -4.32
C SER A 60 -2.99 -8.66 -5.65
N LEU A 61 -2.22 -8.35 -6.68
CA LEU A 61 -2.41 -8.91 -8.01
C LEU A 61 -1.05 -9.19 -8.65
N PRO A 62 -0.80 -10.43 -9.12
CA PRO A 62 0.44 -10.73 -9.82
C PRO A 62 0.44 -10.12 -11.23
N LEU A 63 1.54 -9.47 -11.57
CA LEU A 63 1.74 -8.84 -12.87
C LEU A 63 3.17 -9.10 -13.35
N SER A 64 3.49 -8.77 -14.61
CA SER A 64 4.86 -8.76 -15.04
C SER A 64 5.60 -7.60 -14.38
N LYS A 65 6.89 -7.79 -14.11
CA LYS A 65 7.73 -6.78 -13.46
C LYS A 65 7.67 -5.42 -14.17
N TYR A 66 7.61 -5.43 -15.49
CA TYR A 66 7.55 -4.22 -16.29
C TYR A 66 6.30 -3.39 -16.00
N ASN A 67 5.18 -4.06 -15.77
CA ASN A 67 3.90 -3.39 -15.59
C ASN A 67 3.64 -2.92 -14.16
N THR A 68 4.21 -3.58 -13.16
CA THR A 68 3.92 -3.27 -11.77
C THR A 68 4.30 -1.85 -11.38
N THR A 69 5.51 -1.41 -11.71
CA THR A 69 5.98 -0.05 -11.39
C THR A 69 5.12 1.00 -12.06
N ARG A 70 4.77 0.79 -13.33
CA ARG A 70 3.92 1.71 -14.08
C ARG A 70 2.55 1.87 -13.42
N PHE A 71 1.94 0.77 -13.01
CA PHE A 71 0.62 0.80 -12.39
C PHE A 71 0.67 1.31 -10.95
N GLU A 72 1.76 1.07 -10.24
CA GLU A 72 1.98 1.68 -8.94
C GLU A 72 1.97 3.21 -9.04
N ASP A 73 2.76 3.76 -9.95
CA ASP A 73 2.88 5.21 -10.12
C ASP A 73 1.57 5.86 -10.56
N SER A 74 0.89 5.27 -11.55
CA SER A 74 -0.35 5.85 -12.07
C SER A 74 -1.48 5.81 -11.03
N ASN A 75 -1.55 4.76 -10.24
CA ASN A 75 -2.58 4.65 -9.21
C ASN A 75 -2.28 5.52 -7.99
N ARG A 76 -1.01 5.66 -7.63
CA ARG A 76 -0.61 6.64 -6.61
C ARG A 76 -1.09 8.03 -7.00
N ASP A 77 -0.87 8.45 -8.23
CA ASP A 77 -1.27 9.77 -8.71
C ASP A 77 -2.78 9.93 -8.70
N ARG A 78 -3.53 8.89 -9.06
CA ARG A 78 -4.99 8.90 -8.97
C ARG A 78 -5.47 9.05 -7.53
N TRP A 79 -4.87 8.35 -6.60
CA TRP A 79 -5.22 8.47 -5.18
C TRP A 79 -4.95 9.87 -4.65
N LYS A 80 -3.87 10.52 -5.11
CA LYS A 80 -3.58 11.91 -4.74
C LYS A 80 -4.67 12.85 -5.25
N GLU A 81 -5.10 12.67 -6.50
CA GLU A 81 -6.17 13.47 -7.08
C GLU A 81 -7.52 13.25 -6.38
N GLN A 82 -7.79 12.03 -5.99
CA GLN A 82 -9.04 11.65 -5.32
C GLN A 82 -9.08 12.04 -3.84
N GLY A 83 -7.96 12.46 -3.28
CA GLY A 83 -7.90 12.82 -1.87
C GLY A 83 -8.11 11.63 -0.92
N VAL A 84 -7.56 10.47 -1.28
CA VAL A 84 -7.69 9.25 -0.47
C VAL A 84 -7.19 9.44 0.96
N GLY A 85 -6.16 10.25 1.12
CA GLY A 85 -5.60 10.60 2.41
C GLY A 85 -4.51 11.63 2.18
N GLU A 86 -3.80 12.01 3.24
CA GLU A 86 -2.65 12.89 3.11
C GLU A 86 -1.46 12.10 2.58
N PHE A 87 -0.97 12.47 1.39
CA PHE A 87 0.21 11.82 0.82
C PHE A 87 1.45 12.17 1.63
N VAL A 88 2.12 11.16 2.16
CA VAL A 88 3.31 11.35 2.98
C VAL A 88 4.55 11.21 2.12
N ARG A 89 4.94 10.00 1.77
CA ARG A 89 5.99 9.68 0.80
C ARG A 89 6.08 8.16 0.65
N ASN A 90 6.82 7.69 -0.35
CA ASN A 90 6.93 6.26 -0.64
C ASN A 90 5.56 5.61 -0.83
N ASP A 91 4.67 6.31 -1.55
CA ASP A 91 3.34 5.83 -1.90
C ASP A 91 2.48 5.48 -0.69
N ARG A 92 2.58 6.29 0.36
CA ARG A 92 1.81 6.17 1.60
C ARG A 92 0.84 7.34 1.74
N PHE A 93 -0.36 7.03 2.24
CA PHE A 93 -1.45 7.98 2.42
C PHE A 93 -1.98 7.89 3.84
N ASN A 94 -1.78 8.95 4.61
CA ASN A 94 -2.24 9.00 6.00
C ASN A 94 -3.72 9.31 6.04
N CYS A 95 -4.52 8.34 6.47
CA CYS A 95 -5.98 8.46 6.58
C CYS A 95 -6.45 8.67 8.03
N GLY A 96 -5.56 8.57 9.00
CA GLY A 96 -5.93 8.65 10.41
C GLY A 96 -6.90 7.54 10.78
N ALA A 97 -7.90 7.86 11.62
CA ALA A 97 -8.93 6.91 12.02
C ALA A 97 -10.06 6.79 10.98
N SER A 98 -10.15 7.72 10.05
CA SER A 98 -11.23 7.80 9.05
C SER A 98 -10.73 7.42 7.67
N PHE A 99 -10.39 6.16 7.47
CA PHE A 99 -10.00 5.68 6.14
C PHE A 99 -11.25 5.43 5.28
N PRO A 100 -11.14 5.53 3.94
CA PRO A 100 -12.28 5.27 3.07
C PRO A 100 -12.69 3.79 3.12
N PRO A 101 -13.96 3.46 2.88
CA PRO A 101 -14.41 2.06 2.90
C PRO A 101 -13.83 1.26 1.72
N THR A 102 -13.54 1.91 0.60
CA THR A 102 -12.96 1.29 -0.57
C THR A 102 -11.93 2.19 -1.21
N VAL A 103 -10.99 1.61 -1.93
CA VAL A 103 -10.10 2.33 -2.86
C VAL A 103 -10.14 1.64 -4.21
N GLU A 104 -9.80 2.38 -5.26
CA GLU A 104 -9.80 1.85 -6.61
C GLU A 104 -8.38 1.72 -7.15
N ILE A 105 -8.13 0.61 -7.81
CA ILE A 105 -6.92 0.38 -8.60
C ILE A 105 -7.32 0.19 -10.04
N LYS A 106 -6.79 1.02 -10.93
CA LYS A 106 -7.04 0.91 -12.36
C LYS A 106 -5.82 0.36 -13.07
N ILE A 107 -5.99 -0.77 -13.70
CA ILE A 107 -5.00 -1.39 -14.58
C ILE A 107 -5.60 -1.36 -15.98
N ARG A 108 -6.07 -2.47 -16.50
CA ARG A 108 -6.89 -2.50 -17.72
C ARG A 108 -8.37 -2.33 -17.39
N LYS A 109 -8.73 -2.82 -16.22
CA LYS A 109 -10.06 -2.62 -15.64
C LYS A 109 -9.89 -2.02 -14.25
N THR A 110 -10.96 -1.54 -13.67
CA THR A 110 -10.97 -0.97 -12.34
C THR A 110 -11.30 -2.06 -11.32
N TYR A 111 -10.44 -2.18 -10.32
CA TYR A 111 -10.67 -3.04 -9.15
C TYR A 111 -11.10 -2.15 -8.00
N THR A 112 -12.23 -2.50 -7.39
CA THR A 112 -12.69 -1.83 -6.18
C THR A 112 -12.29 -2.70 -4.99
N ILE A 113 -11.44 -2.16 -4.12
CA ILE A 113 -10.85 -2.89 -3.02
C ILE A 113 -11.52 -2.45 -1.72
N ALA A 114 -12.17 -3.39 -1.05
CA ALA A 114 -12.75 -3.13 0.26
C ALA A 114 -11.65 -3.09 1.31
N LEU A 115 -11.64 -2.04 2.12
CA LEU A 115 -10.71 -1.86 3.22
C LEU A 115 -11.40 -2.31 4.50
N LYS A 116 -10.76 -3.22 5.19
CA LYS A 116 -11.35 -3.83 6.39
C LYS A 116 -11.09 -3.03 7.65
#